data_69b559db826f4e51913f4682fd620471
#
_entry.id   69b559db826f4e51913f4682fd620471
#
_cell.length_a   1.000
_cell.length_b   1.000
_cell.length_c   1.000
_cell.angle_alpha   90.00
_cell.angle_beta   90.00
_cell.angle_gamma   90.00
#
_symmetry.space_group_name_H-M   'P 1'
#
loop_
_entity.id
_entity.type
_entity.pdbx_description
1 polymer ?
#
loop_
_entity_poly.entity_id
_entity_poly.type
_entity_poly.pdbx_seq_one_letter_code
_entity_poly.pdbx_strand_id
1 'polypeptide(L)'
;MLLAAALALAGCDKGGDAYWQGYVEGEYVMLASPYAGQLQKLYVRRGGEAQAGKPVFALEQEAERAARLEAEQRLNAAGARLENLRGPRRAPEIAALRAEVAQAKAAAELSVANLKREEDLVRVGATSRARYDEARTLSERDKARVAEAEAQLRNAQMPLGRELERKAAEGEVEAARAALQQAAWRLEQKSVAAPVSGLVHETYFVEGEWVPAGRPVAALLPPGNVKARFYVPETALGALAVGREIEIRCDGCPAPIAAKVSFVSNQAEYTPPVLYSKESRAKLMFLVEARLEKSGLRPGQPLDITLK
;
A
#
# COMPACT_ATOMS: atom_id res chain seq x y z
N MET A 1 60.84 -26.63 -75.07
CA MET A 1 59.50 -27.02 -74.72
C MET A 1 59.37 -26.95 -73.16
N LEU A 2 58.92 -25.86 -72.67
CA LEU A 2 58.66 -25.71 -71.21
C LEU A 2 57.21 -25.30 -71.06
N LEU A 3 56.40 -26.27 -70.53
CA LEU A 3 55.00 -26.10 -70.29
C LEU A 3 54.85 -25.47 -68.91
N ALA A 4 54.42 -24.20 -68.85
CA ALA A 4 54.11 -23.52 -67.60
C ALA A 4 52.71 -23.93 -67.12
N ALA A 5 52.64 -24.69 -66.02
CA ALA A 5 51.42 -25.01 -65.32
C ALA A 5 51.05 -23.84 -64.41
N ALA A 6 50.07 -23.03 -64.79
CA ALA A 6 49.46 -22.05 -63.94
C ALA A 6 48.43 -22.70 -63.00
N LEU A 7 48.79 -22.94 -61.75
CA LEU A 7 47.86 -23.34 -60.71
C LEU A 7 47.02 -22.10 -60.31
N ALA A 8 45.76 -22.05 -60.71
CA ALA A 8 44.78 -21.13 -60.22
C ALA A 8 44.40 -21.51 -58.77
N LEU A 9 44.94 -20.79 -57.81
CA LEU A 9 44.41 -20.80 -56.41
C LEU A 9 43.08 -20.06 -56.43
N ALA A 10 42.00 -20.80 -56.60
CA ALA A 10 40.67 -20.36 -56.26
C ALA A 10 40.57 -20.34 -54.73
N GLY A 11 40.89 -19.20 -54.10
CA GLY A 11 40.57 -18.93 -52.72
C GLY A 11 39.05 -18.91 -52.59
N CYS A 12 38.46 -19.92 -52.00
CA CYS A 12 37.09 -19.85 -51.52
C CYS A 12 37.05 -18.84 -50.36
N ASP A 13 36.77 -17.59 -50.65
CA ASP A 13 36.26 -16.65 -49.68
C ASP A 13 34.83 -17.13 -49.32
N LYS A 14 34.73 -17.99 -48.32
CA LYS A 14 33.48 -18.23 -47.65
C LYS A 14 33.20 -16.96 -46.87
N GLY A 15 32.47 -16.04 -47.46
CA GLY A 15 31.80 -14.97 -46.77
C GLY A 15 30.89 -15.62 -45.71
N GLY A 16 31.48 -15.95 -44.56
CA GLY A 16 30.72 -16.39 -43.42
C GLY A 16 29.81 -15.25 -43.02
N ASP A 17 28.51 -15.54 -42.95
CA ASP A 17 27.54 -14.59 -42.42
C ASP A 17 28.12 -14.02 -41.11
N ALA A 18 28.23 -12.67 -41.06
CA ALA A 18 28.75 -11.98 -39.89
C ALA A 18 27.85 -12.37 -38.72
N TYR A 19 28.39 -13.10 -37.76
CA TYR A 19 27.67 -13.45 -36.53
C TYR A 19 28.26 -12.66 -35.37
N TRP A 20 27.38 -12.27 -34.43
CA TRP A 20 27.75 -11.61 -33.18
C TRP A 20 27.57 -12.57 -32.03
N GLN A 21 28.55 -12.58 -31.15
CA GLN A 21 28.46 -13.37 -29.93
C GLN A 21 27.71 -12.61 -28.85
N GLY A 22 26.86 -13.32 -28.14
CA GLY A 22 26.08 -12.79 -27.05
C GLY A 22 25.78 -13.86 -26.00
N TYR A 23 24.93 -13.53 -25.10
CA TYR A 23 24.46 -14.44 -24.07
C TYR A 23 23.02 -14.12 -23.68
N VAL A 24 22.39 -15.10 -23.03
CA VAL A 24 21.06 -14.94 -22.45
C VAL A 24 21.16 -14.20 -21.14
N GLU A 25 20.43 -13.12 -20.99
CA GLU A 25 20.27 -12.37 -19.74
C GLU A 25 18.85 -12.54 -19.21
N GLY A 26 18.72 -12.75 -17.89
CA GLY A 26 17.43 -12.82 -17.21
C GLY A 26 17.13 -11.53 -16.46
N GLU A 27 15.91 -11.03 -16.59
CA GLU A 27 15.39 -9.91 -15.80
C GLU A 27 14.60 -10.45 -14.61
N TYR A 28 15.22 -10.37 -13.43
CA TYR A 28 14.67 -10.97 -12.22
C TYR A 28 13.72 -10.04 -11.51
N VAL A 29 12.61 -10.59 -11.04
CA VAL A 29 11.69 -9.92 -10.13
C VAL A 29 12.16 -10.19 -8.69
N MET A 30 12.66 -9.15 -8.03
CA MET A 30 13.17 -9.22 -6.67
C MET A 30 12.02 -9.09 -5.67
N LEU A 31 11.83 -10.07 -4.80
CA LEU A 31 10.78 -10.12 -3.81
C LEU A 31 11.32 -9.69 -2.45
N ALA A 32 10.86 -8.54 -1.97
CA ALA A 32 11.26 -7.93 -0.71
C ALA A 32 10.03 -7.46 0.07
N SER A 33 10.13 -7.45 1.39
CA SER A 33 9.16 -6.75 2.24
C SER A 33 9.67 -5.32 2.53
N PRO A 34 8.77 -4.31 2.56
CA PRO A 34 9.13 -2.97 2.98
C PRO A 34 9.42 -2.86 4.49
N TYR A 35 9.16 -3.94 5.25
CA TYR A 35 9.40 -4.02 6.70
C TYR A 35 10.44 -5.07 7.03
N ALA A 36 11.27 -4.77 8.03
CA ALA A 36 12.23 -5.73 8.58
C ALA A 36 11.52 -6.74 9.49
N GLY A 37 12.13 -7.92 9.66
CA GLY A 37 11.66 -8.94 10.58
C GLY A 37 12.40 -10.25 10.42
N GLN A 38 12.22 -11.16 11.36
CA GLN A 38 12.76 -12.51 11.25
C GLN A 38 12.00 -13.28 10.18
N LEU A 39 12.69 -14.00 9.28
CA LEU A 39 12.09 -14.88 8.29
C LEU A 39 11.47 -16.08 9.01
N GLN A 40 10.16 -16.09 9.13
CA GLN A 40 9.43 -17.14 9.82
C GLN A 40 9.21 -18.36 8.92
N LYS A 41 8.87 -18.12 7.64
CA LYS A 41 8.56 -19.17 6.69
C LYS A 41 9.02 -18.81 5.27
N LEU A 42 9.64 -19.77 4.61
CA LEU A 42 9.99 -19.71 3.19
C LEU A 42 9.22 -20.81 2.44
N TYR A 43 8.26 -20.43 1.60
CA TYR A 43 7.36 -21.37 0.91
C TYR A 43 7.93 -21.89 -0.40
N VAL A 44 9.01 -21.31 -0.89
CA VAL A 44 9.65 -21.65 -2.15
C VAL A 44 11.09 -22.08 -1.91
N ARG A 45 11.64 -22.81 -2.88
CA ARG A 45 13.04 -23.22 -2.87
C ARG A 45 13.71 -22.83 -4.18
N ARG A 46 15.01 -22.58 -4.16
CA ARG A 46 15.82 -22.35 -5.36
C ARG A 46 15.60 -23.46 -6.39
N GLY A 47 15.39 -23.09 -7.66
CA GLY A 47 15.10 -24.01 -8.76
C GLY A 47 13.66 -24.53 -8.79
N GLY A 48 12.81 -24.18 -7.83
CA GLY A 48 11.39 -24.47 -7.84
C GLY A 48 10.59 -23.45 -8.64
N GLU A 49 9.29 -23.70 -8.82
CA GLU A 49 8.37 -22.77 -9.47
C GLU A 49 7.55 -22.03 -8.43
N ALA A 50 7.42 -20.72 -8.62
CA ALA A 50 6.47 -19.86 -7.90
C ALA A 50 5.27 -19.53 -8.79
N GLN A 51 4.06 -19.62 -8.23
CA GLN A 51 2.82 -19.27 -8.91
C GLN A 51 2.34 -17.91 -8.49
N ALA A 52 1.86 -17.09 -9.42
CA ALA A 52 1.30 -15.77 -9.14
C ALA A 52 0.21 -15.86 -8.07
N GLY A 53 0.24 -14.93 -7.10
CA GLY A 53 -0.69 -14.87 -5.98
C GLY A 53 -0.42 -15.84 -4.83
N LYS A 54 0.50 -16.80 -4.99
CA LYS A 54 0.88 -17.71 -3.89
C LYS A 54 1.97 -17.11 -3.01
N PRO A 55 1.94 -17.35 -1.68
CA PRO A 55 2.95 -16.82 -0.77
C PRO A 55 4.33 -17.39 -1.13
N VAL A 56 5.34 -16.52 -1.09
CA VAL A 56 6.75 -16.86 -1.27
C VAL A 56 7.47 -16.93 0.05
N PHE A 57 7.26 -15.96 0.92
CA PHE A 57 7.79 -15.95 2.27
C PHE A 57 6.91 -15.17 3.23
N ALA A 58 7.07 -15.43 4.53
CA ALA A 58 6.45 -14.67 5.59
C ALA A 58 7.51 -14.30 6.65
N LEU A 59 7.52 -13.04 7.04
CA LEU A 59 8.25 -12.55 8.20
C LEU A 59 7.42 -12.75 9.46
N GLU A 60 8.06 -12.62 10.62
CA GLU A 60 7.38 -12.58 11.91
C GLU A 60 6.32 -11.46 11.94
N GLN A 61 5.12 -11.75 12.49
CA GLN A 61 3.90 -10.95 12.35
C GLN A 61 3.22 -10.62 13.68
N GLU A 62 3.74 -11.07 14.82
CA GLU A 62 3.04 -10.96 16.10
C GLU A 62 2.78 -9.50 16.52
N ALA A 63 3.77 -8.62 16.30
CA ALA A 63 3.63 -7.21 16.60
C ALA A 63 2.56 -6.53 15.72
N GLU A 64 2.53 -6.85 14.42
CA GLU A 64 1.55 -6.29 13.48
C GLU A 64 0.15 -6.86 13.71
N ARG A 65 0.03 -8.13 14.11
CA ARG A 65 -1.26 -8.72 14.51
C ARG A 65 -1.81 -8.05 15.75
N ALA A 66 -0.96 -7.81 16.76
CA ALA A 66 -1.34 -7.09 17.96
C ALA A 66 -1.77 -5.65 17.65
N ALA A 67 -1.02 -4.94 16.81
CA ALA A 67 -1.34 -3.58 16.40
C ALA A 67 -2.66 -3.50 15.59
N ARG A 68 -2.92 -4.48 14.73
CA ARG A 68 -4.20 -4.57 14.01
C ARG A 68 -5.35 -4.80 14.98
N LEU A 69 -5.20 -5.72 15.94
CA LEU A 69 -6.22 -5.99 16.94
C LEU A 69 -6.52 -4.76 17.81
N GLU A 70 -5.47 -4.04 18.23
CA GLU A 70 -5.62 -2.78 18.99
C GLU A 70 -6.42 -1.74 18.17
N ALA A 71 -6.09 -1.55 16.89
CA ALA A 71 -6.79 -0.62 16.02
C ALA A 71 -8.27 -1.04 15.80
N GLU A 72 -8.54 -2.33 15.71
CA GLU A 72 -9.91 -2.88 15.63
C GLU A 72 -10.71 -2.57 16.89
N GLN A 73 -10.14 -2.74 18.07
CA GLN A 73 -10.80 -2.40 19.33
C GLN A 73 -11.06 -0.89 19.47
N ARG A 74 -10.14 -0.06 19.00
CA ARG A 74 -10.36 1.41 18.95
C ARG A 74 -11.52 1.78 18.03
N LEU A 75 -11.61 1.15 16.85
CA LEU A 75 -12.74 1.36 15.93
C LEU A 75 -14.07 0.94 16.58
N ASN A 76 -14.10 -0.21 17.25
CA ASN A 76 -15.28 -0.69 17.95
C ASN A 76 -15.71 0.29 19.07
N ALA A 77 -14.76 0.80 19.84
CA ALA A 77 -15.03 1.77 20.90
C ALA A 77 -15.57 3.10 20.34
N ALA A 78 -14.97 3.61 19.26
CA ALA A 78 -15.45 4.83 18.58
C ALA A 78 -16.86 4.62 18.00
N GLY A 79 -17.13 3.46 17.40
CA GLY A 79 -18.45 3.09 16.89
C GLY A 79 -19.51 3.03 17.98
N ALA A 80 -19.20 2.41 19.11
CA ALA A 80 -20.10 2.35 20.27
C ALA A 80 -20.40 3.74 20.84
N ARG A 81 -19.39 4.63 20.87
CA ARG A 81 -19.58 6.03 21.29
C ARG A 81 -20.51 6.77 20.33
N LEU A 82 -20.31 6.65 19.03
CA LEU A 82 -21.17 7.25 18.00
C LEU A 82 -22.61 6.73 18.13
N GLU A 83 -22.81 5.42 18.32
CA GLU A 83 -24.12 4.82 18.47
C GLU A 83 -24.84 5.35 19.71
N ASN A 84 -24.13 5.51 20.84
CA ASN A 84 -24.68 6.12 22.05
C ASN A 84 -25.12 7.58 21.84
N LEU A 85 -24.51 8.31 20.88
CA LEU A 85 -24.87 9.67 20.51
C LEU A 85 -26.04 9.77 19.53
N ARG A 86 -26.37 8.69 18.81
CA ARG A 86 -27.49 8.66 17.86
C ARG A 86 -28.85 8.66 18.51
N GLY A 87 -28.95 8.09 19.72
CA GLY A 87 -30.19 8.06 20.49
C GLY A 87 -30.53 9.42 21.12
N PRO A 88 -31.81 9.72 21.41
CA PRO A 88 -32.16 10.83 22.29
C PRO A 88 -31.47 10.62 23.65
N ARG A 89 -31.23 11.69 24.43
CA ARG A 89 -30.79 11.54 25.82
C ARG A 89 -31.69 10.50 26.47
N ARG A 90 -31.11 9.63 27.28
CA ARG A 90 -31.83 8.49 27.84
C ARG A 90 -33.20 8.91 28.38
N ALA A 91 -34.27 8.23 27.99
CA ALA A 91 -35.62 8.56 28.43
C ALA A 91 -35.73 8.81 29.95
N PRO A 92 -35.02 8.06 30.84
CA PRO A 92 -34.98 8.32 32.27
C PRO A 92 -34.42 9.68 32.66
N GLU A 93 -33.38 10.19 31.93
CA GLU A 93 -32.78 11.51 32.22
C GLU A 93 -33.75 12.64 31.89
N ILE A 94 -34.45 12.54 30.76
CA ILE A 94 -35.52 13.49 30.42
C ILE A 94 -36.69 13.39 31.39
N ALA A 95 -37.04 12.18 31.85
CA ALA A 95 -38.10 12.00 32.85
C ALA A 95 -37.71 12.64 34.18
N ALA A 96 -36.46 12.52 34.64
CA ALA A 96 -35.97 13.16 35.86
C ALA A 96 -36.07 14.70 35.77
N LEU A 97 -35.63 15.31 34.66
CA LEU A 97 -35.75 16.74 34.45
C LEU A 97 -37.20 17.25 34.37
N ARG A 98 -38.11 16.43 33.79
CA ARG A 98 -39.56 16.71 33.82
C ARG A 98 -40.13 16.67 35.23
N ALA A 99 -39.71 15.73 36.05
CA ALA A 99 -40.12 15.65 37.45
C ALA A 99 -39.62 16.87 38.25
N GLU A 100 -38.41 17.32 38.00
CA GLU A 100 -37.84 18.55 38.61
C GLU A 100 -38.64 19.81 38.23
N VAL A 101 -39.01 19.95 36.95
CA VAL A 101 -39.91 21.01 36.50
C VAL A 101 -41.25 20.93 37.18
N ALA A 102 -41.85 19.77 37.32
CA ALA A 102 -43.13 19.57 38.00
C ALA A 102 -43.03 19.95 39.46
N GLN A 103 -41.97 19.55 40.18
CA GLN A 103 -41.72 19.93 41.58
C GLN A 103 -41.57 21.44 41.72
N ALA A 104 -40.78 22.13 40.86
CA ALA A 104 -40.61 23.56 40.88
C ALA A 104 -41.95 24.32 40.65
N LYS A 105 -42.77 23.82 39.71
CA LYS A 105 -44.10 24.36 39.43
C LYS A 105 -45.04 24.25 40.65
N ALA A 106 -45.10 23.08 41.28
CA ALA A 106 -45.90 22.90 42.48
C ALA A 106 -45.50 23.85 43.65
N ALA A 107 -44.18 24.05 43.82
CA ALA A 107 -43.67 25.01 44.81
C ALA A 107 -44.05 26.45 44.45
N ALA A 108 -43.94 26.85 43.18
CA ALA A 108 -44.31 28.16 42.69
C ALA A 108 -45.83 28.42 42.82
N GLU A 109 -46.65 27.45 42.52
CA GLU A 109 -48.13 27.55 42.69
C GLU A 109 -48.51 27.77 44.18
N LEU A 110 -47.86 27.05 45.10
CA LEU A 110 -48.08 27.25 46.54
C LEU A 110 -47.63 28.62 46.99
N SER A 111 -46.47 29.11 46.58
CA SER A 111 -45.94 30.42 46.94
C SER A 111 -46.76 31.56 46.34
N VAL A 112 -47.27 31.41 45.11
CA VAL A 112 -48.21 32.39 44.48
C VAL A 112 -49.54 32.44 45.26
N ALA A 113 -50.10 31.28 45.63
CA ALA A 113 -51.33 31.21 46.42
C ALA A 113 -51.16 31.88 47.81
N ASN A 114 -50.00 31.67 48.46
CA ASN A 114 -49.65 32.30 49.71
C ASN A 114 -49.48 33.81 49.55
N LEU A 115 -48.78 34.30 48.52
CA LEU A 115 -48.64 35.70 48.22
C LEU A 115 -50.01 36.40 48.05
N LYS A 116 -50.91 35.77 47.29
CA LYS A 116 -52.26 36.30 47.09
C LYS A 116 -53.04 36.39 48.40
N ARG A 117 -52.91 35.40 49.25
CA ARG A 117 -53.54 35.45 50.58
C ARG A 117 -52.99 36.54 51.45
N GLU A 118 -51.66 36.75 51.51
CA GLU A 118 -51.02 37.82 52.26
C GLU A 118 -51.34 39.21 51.69
N GLU A 119 -51.52 39.33 50.37
CA GLU A 119 -51.98 40.54 49.70
C GLU A 119 -53.39 40.96 50.14
N ASP A 120 -54.30 40.02 50.19
CA ASP A 120 -55.67 40.24 50.64
C ASP A 120 -55.72 40.60 52.11
N LEU A 121 -54.92 39.95 52.99
CA LEU A 121 -54.83 40.25 54.41
C LEU A 121 -54.21 41.60 54.74
N VAL A 122 -53.17 42.02 54.01
CA VAL A 122 -52.52 43.32 54.14
C VAL A 122 -53.51 44.46 53.80
N ARG A 123 -54.33 44.22 52.75
CA ARG A 123 -55.33 45.20 52.31
C ARG A 123 -56.36 45.52 53.39
N VAL A 124 -56.71 44.54 54.23
CA VAL A 124 -57.68 44.72 55.34
C VAL A 124 -56.99 44.96 56.69
N GLY A 125 -55.65 45.11 56.72
CA GLY A 125 -54.90 45.34 57.94
C GLY A 125 -54.73 44.14 58.87
N ALA A 126 -54.97 42.93 58.38
CA ALA A 126 -54.93 41.70 59.16
C ALA A 126 -53.54 40.99 59.16
N THR A 127 -52.56 41.53 58.45
CA THR A 127 -51.16 41.03 58.43
C THR A 127 -50.17 42.21 58.35
N SER A 128 -48.86 41.97 58.64
CA SER A 128 -47.82 42.96 58.54
C SER A 128 -47.25 43.05 57.10
N ARG A 129 -46.78 44.25 56.76
CA ARG A 129 -46.15 44.49 55.49
C ARG A 129 -44.90 43.63 55.28
N ALA A 130 -44.18 43.35 56.37
CA ALA A 130 -43.01 42.43 56.29
C ALA A 130 -43.37 41.00 55.84
N ARG A 131 -44.54 40.46 56.31
CA ARG A 131 -45.02 39.13 55.85
C ARG A 131 -45.44 39.14 54.38
N TYR A 132 -46.04 40.20 53.90
CA TYR A 132 -46.36 40.37 52.49
C TYR A 132 -45.07 40.41 51.64
N ASP A 133 -44.07 41.21 52.05
CA ASP A 133 -42.80 41.32 51.33
C ASP A 133 -42.03 39.98 51.33
N GLU A 134 -42.06 39.23 52.42
CA GLU A 134 -41.50 37.86 52.48
C GLU A 134 -42.21 36.89 51.53
N ALA A 135 -43.56 36.84 51.52
CA ALA A 135 -44.32 36.03 50.60
C ALA A 135 -44.08 36.39 49.13
N ARG A 136 -43.92 37.71 48.84
CA ARG A 136 -43.58 38.20 47.52
C ARG A 136 -42.19 37.71 47.06
N THR A 137 -41.19 37.87 47.92
CA THR A 137 -39.81 37.41 47.62
C THR A 137 -39.78 35.92 47.43
N LEU A 138 -40.50 35.12 48.19
CA LEU A 138 -40.62 33.68 48.05
C LEU A 138 -41.25 33.28 46.71
N SER A 139 -42.35 33.97 46.32
CA SER A 139 -43.00 33.76 45.02
C SER A 139 -42.09 34.09 43.83
N GLU A 140 -41.35 35.19 43.89
CA GLU A 140 -40.40 35.60 42.87
C GLU A 140 -39.24 34.55 42.72
N ARG A 141 -38.71 34.09 43.87
CA ARG A 141 -37.67 33.07 43.92
C ARG A 141 -38.16 31.75 43.28
N ASP A 142 -39.36 31.31 43.65
CA ASP A 142 -39.88 30.01 43.17
C ASP A 142 -40.26 30.07 41.68
N LYS A 143 -40.71 31.21 41.15
CA LYS A 143 -40.90 31.47 39.74
C LYS A 143 -39.56 31.42 38.97
N ALA A 144 -38.50 32.02 39.53
CA ALA A 144 -37.17 31.93 38.93
C ALA A 144 -36.66 30.50 38.85
N ARG A 145 -36.93 29.70 39.87
CA ARG A 145 -36.60 28.27 39.91
C ARG A 145 -37.31 27.43 38.84
N VAL A 146 -38.59 27.73 38.56
CA VAL A 146 -39.33 27.16 37.44
C VAL A 146 -38.64 27.47 36.10
N ALA A 147 -38.32 28.76 35.91
CA ALA A 147 -37.66 29.19 34.68
C ALA A 147 -36.28 28.49 34.46
N GLU A 148 -35.52 28.30 35.54
CA GLU A 148 -34.26 27.56 35.54
C GLU A 148 -34.47 26.10 35.15
N ALA A 149 -35.37 25.37 35.84
CA ALA A 149 -35.65 23.96 35.56
C ALA A 149 -36.16 23.74 34.11
N GLU A 150 -37.05 24.65 33.63
CA GLU A 150 -37.52 24.61 32.23
C GLU A 150 -36.40 24.83 31.22
N ALA A 151 -35.46 25.76 31.52
CA ALA A 151 -34.30 26.00 30.66
C ALA A 151 -33.39 24.78 30.59
N GLN A 152 -33.17 24.09 31.72
CA GLN A 152 -32.40 22.83 31.77
C GLN A 152 -33.09 21.74 30.97
N LEU A 153 -34.41 21.55 31.08
CA LEU A 153 -35.16 20.60 30.27
C LEU A 153 -35.09 20.95 28.78
N ARG A 154 -35.28 22.21 28.40
CA ARG A 154 -35.13 22.63 26.99
C ARG A 154 -33.74 22.36 26.45
N ASN A 155 -32.69 22.71 27.20
CA ASN A 155 -31.31 22.40 26.79
C ASN A 155 -31.07 20.90 26.61
N ALA A 156 -31.64 20.08 27.52
CA ALA A 156 -31.54 18.63 27.41
C ALA A 156 -32.30 18.04 26.19
N GLN A 157 -33.32 18.75 25.69
CA GLN A 157 -34.11 18.35 24.52
C GLN A 157 -33.59 18.92 23.19
N MET A 158 -32.65 19.90 23.23
CA MET A 158 -32.13 20.53 22.04
C MET A 158 -31.24 19.57 21.21
N PRO A 159 -31.50 19.38 19.89
CA PRO A 159 -30.71 18.52 19.03
C PRO A 159 -29.33 19.12 18.69
N LEU A 160 -29.18 20.45 18.66
CA LEU A 160 -28.01 21.15 18.08
C LEU A 160 -26.68 20.81 18.77
N GLY A 161 -26.65 20.74 20.10
CA GLY A 161 -25.42 20.38 20.82
C GLY A 161 -24.96 18.97 20.56
N ARG A 162 -25.91 18.03 20.45
CA ARG A 162 -25.63 16.62 20.15
C ARG A 162 -25.24 16.38 18.70
N GLU A 163 -25.69 17.20 17.78
CA GLU A 163 -25.32 17.06 16.37
C GLU A 163 -23.84 17.35 16.15
N LEU A 164 -23.28 18.36 16.81
CA LEU A 164 -21.84 18.63 16.77
C LEU A 164 -21.02 17.50 17.43
N GLU A 165 -21.49 17.00 18.58
CA GLU A 165 -20.86 15.85 19.24
C GLU A 165 -20.92 14.59 18.37
N ARG A 166 -22.06 14.32 17.73
CA ARG A 166 -22.23 13.20 16.79
C ARG A 166 -21.28 13.33 15.60
N LYS A 167 -21.19 14.54 15.01
CA LYS A 167 -20.28 14.79 13.89
C LYS A 167 -18.81 14.63 14.29
N ALA A 168 -18.44 15.03 15.50
CA ALA A 168 -17.10 14.78 16.03
C ALA A 168 -16.84 13.29 16.22
N ALA A 169 -17.81 12.53 16.76
CA ALA A 169 -17.70 11.09 16.94
C ALA A 169 -17.68 10.34 15.57
N GLU A 170 -18.37 10.82 14.56
CA GLU A 170 -18.25 10.32 13.17
C GLU A 170 -16.82 10.48 12.67
N GLY A 171 -16.19 11.65 12.90
CA GLY A 171 -14.78 11.87 12.60
C GLY A 171 -13.84 10.93 13.35
N GLU A 172 -14.11 10.64 14.63
CA GLU A 172 -13.33 9.65 15.40
C GLU A 172 -13.44 8.24 14.82
N VAL A 173 -14.63 7.81 14.37
CA VAL A 173 -14.84 6.52 13.69
C VAL A 173 -14.04 6.44 12.39
N GLU A 174 -14.07 7.47 11.55
CA GLU A 174 -13.31 7.49 10.30
C GLU A 174 -11.79 7.47 10.56
N ALA A 175 -11.31 8.21 11.56
CA ALA A 175 -9.90 8.18 11.96
C ALA A 175 -9.48 6.78 12.47
N ALA A 176 -10.30 6.15 13.30
CA ALA A 176 -10.05 4.78 13.79
C ALA A 176 -10.09 3.74 12.66
N ARG A 177 -10.99 3.90 11.68
CA ARG A 177 -11.06 3.06 10.48
C ARG A 177 -9.78 3.17 9.64
N ALA A 178 -9.30 4.38 9.41
CA ALA A 178 -8.05 4.61 8.69
C ALA A 178 -6.84 3.98 9.43
N ALA A 179 -6.80 4.08 10.76
CA ALA A 179 -5.77 3.43 11.57
C ALA A 179 -5.80 1.90 11.46
N LEU A 180 -7.00 1.29 11.45
CA LEU A 180 -7.17 -0.15 11.23
C LEU A 180 -6.70 -0.57 9.83
N GLN A 181 -7.04 0.18 8.79
CA GLN A 181 -6.57 -0.09 7.43
C GLN A 181 -5.04 -0.03 7.33
N GLN A 182 -4.42 0.96 7.98
CA GLN A 182 -2.96 1.07 8.03
C GLN A 182 -2.31 -0.11 8.75
N ALA A 183 -2.86 -0.54 9.88
CA ALA A 183 -2.36 -1.69 10.63
C ALA A 183 -2.52 -3.00 9.84
N ALA A 184 -3.67 -3.19 9.18
CA ALA A 184 -3.94 -4.34 8.31
C ALA A 184 -2.97 -4.39 7.13
N TRP A 185 -2.72 -3.26 6.47
CA TRP A 185 -1.76 -3.18 5.38
C TRP A 185 -0.33 -3.53 5.81
N ARG A 186 0.12 -3.03 6.99
CA ARG A 186 1.44 -3.38 7.54
C ARG A 186 1.57 -4.88 7.77
N LEU A 187 0.54 -5.51 8.32
CA LEU A 187 0.50 -6.95 8.53
C LEU A 187 0.60 -7.72 7.19
N GLU A 188 -0.13 -7.29 6.18
CA GLU A 188 -0.11 -7.90 4.86
C GLU A 188 1.29 -7.83 4.21
N GLN A 189 2.01 -6.71 4.36
CA GLN A 189 3.35 -6.52 3.82
C GLN A 189 4.41 -7.44 4.45
N LYS A 190 4.13 -8.08 5.58
CA LYS A 190 5.00 -9.08 6.20
C LYS A 190 4.88 -10.46 5.53
N SER A 191 3.88 -10.69 4.67
CA SER A 191 3.72 -11.89 3.88
C SER A 191 3.75 -11.52 2.40
N VAL A 192 4.81 -11.91 1.71
CA VAL A 192 5.03 -11.53 0.31
C VAL A 192 4.64 -12.68 -0.59
N ALA A 193 3.69 -12.41 -1.50
CA ALA A 193 3.27 -13.33 -2.54
C ALA A 193 4.01 -13.05 -3.86
N ALA A 194 4.08 -14.04 -4.74
CA ALA A 194 4.63 -13.87 -6.07
C ALA A 194 3.71 -12.99 -6.93
N PRO A 195 4.17 -11.86 -7.47
CA PRO A 195 3.37 -11.00 -8.34
C PRO A 195 3.12 -11.64 -9.72
N VAL A 196 4.03 -12.51 -10.13
CA VAL A 196 3.98 -13.25 -11.40
C VAL A 196 4.48 -14.68 -11.20
N SER A 197 4.03 -15.60 -12.04
CA SER A 197 4.58 -16.96 -12.05
C SER A 197 5.96 -16.98 -12.67
N GLY A 198 6.88 -17.79 -12.12
CA GLY A 198 8.23 -17.91 -12.64
C GLY A 198 9.09 -18.91 -11.88
N LEU A 199 10.27 -19.16 -12.42
CA LEU A 199 11.28 -19.98 -11.76
C LEU A 199 11.92 -19.22 -10.61
N VAL A 200 12.05 -19.83 -9.44
CA VAL A 200 12.82 -19.26 -8.31
C VAL A 200 14.30 -19.38 -8.64
N HIS A 201 14.89 -18.26 -9.00
CA HIS A 201 16.32 -18.20 -9.36
C HIS A 201 17.20 -18.35 -8.13
N GLU A 202 16.91 -17.57 -7.07
CA GLU A 202 17.70 -17.56 -5.85
C GLU A 202 16.85 -17.26 -4.62
N THR A 203 17.28 -17.77 -3.47
CA THR A 203 16.79 -17.41 -2.14
C THR A 203 17.96 -16.91 -1.30
N TYR A 204 17.85 -15.70 -0.76
CA TYR A 204 18.98 -14.99 -0.13
C TYR A 204 19.04 -15.13 1.39
N PHE A 205 17.98 -15.68 1.98
CA PHE A 205 17.86 -15.88 3.43
C PHE A 205 17.28 -17.26 3.72
N VAL A 206 17.55 -17.76 4.90
CA VAL A 206 16.98 -19.00 5.44
C VAL A 206 16.03 -18.70 6.60
N GLU A 207 15.13 -19.63 6.90
CA GLU A 207 14.19 -19.51 8.03
C GLU A 207 14.98 -19.30 9.34
N GLY A 208 14.54 -18.33 10.14
CA GLY A 208 15.19 -17.92 11.37
C GLY A 208 16.11 -16.69 11.23
N GLU A 209 16.55 -16.33 10.04
CA GLU A 209 17.39 -15.14 9.82
C GLU A 209 16.62 -13.83 9.89
N TRP A 210 17.34 -12.78 10.28
CA TRP A 210 16.80 -11.41 10.26
C TRP A 210 16.92 -10.78 8.88
N VAL A 211 15.78 -10.38 8.30
CA VAL A 211 15.70 -9.70 7.01
C VAL A 211 15.54 -8.20 7.23
N PRO A 212 16.48 -7.38 6.74
CA PRO A 212 16.33 -5.93 6.72
C PRO A 212 15.22 -5.48 5.75
N ALA A 213 14.60 -4.31 6.02
CA ALA A 213 13.61 -3.71 5.14
C ALA A 213 14.16 -3.48 3.73
N GLY A 214 13.36 -3.82 2.70
CA GLY A 214 13.73 -3.64 1.30
C GLY A 214 14.79 -4.61 0.76
N ARG A 215 15.31 -5.53 1.56
CA ARG A 215 16.25 -6.55 1.08
C ARG A 215 15.49 -7.71 0.44
N PRO A 216 15.86 -8.10 -0.78
CA PRO A 216 15.25 -9.25 -1.45
C PRO A 216 15.45 -10.54 -0.66
N VAL A 217 14.37 -11.29 -0.46
CA VAL A 217 14.41 -12.65 0.12
C VAL A 217 14.48 -13.70 -0.98
N ALA A 218 13.83 -13.47 -2.11
CA ALA A 218 13.87 -14.35 -3.27
C ALA A 218 13.90 -13.57 -4.57
N ALA A 219 14.46 -14.17 -5.63
CA ALA A 219 14.45 -13.66 -6.98
C ALA A 219 13.68 -14.63 -7.88
N LEU A 220 12.70 -14.12 -8.63
CA LEU A 220 11.95 -14.90 -9.62
C LEU A 220 12.39 -14.54 -11.03
N LEU A 221 12.45 -15.54 -11.90
CA LEU A 221 12.62 -15.37 -13.33
C LEU A 221 11.32 -15.78 -14.04
N PRO A 222 10.47 -14.81 -14.44
CA PRO A 222 9.30 -15.09 -15.27
C PRO A 222 9.74 -15.61 -16.65
N PRO A 223 8.98 -16.50 -17.29
CA PRO A 223 9.35 -17.08 -18.59
C PRO A 223 9.55 -16.06 -19.72
N GLY A 224 8.86 -14.92 -19.66
CA GLY A 224 8.99 -13.84 -20.65
C GLY A 224 10.12 -12.84 -20.38
N ASN A 225 10.81 -12.96 -19.25
CA ASN A 225 11.85 -12.02 -18.81
C ASN A 225 13.25 -12.51 -19.16
N VAL A 226 13.39 -13.10 -20.35
CA VAL A 226 14.65 -13.58 -20.87
C VAL A 226 14.93 -12.85 -22.18
N LYS A 227 16.13 -12.26 -22.30
CA LYS A 227 16.56 -11.53 -23.49
C LYS A 227 17.93 -11.99 -23.94
N ALA A 228 18.22 -11.87 -25.23
CA ALA A 228 19.55 -11.98 -25.76
C ALA A 228 20.27 -10.64 -25.61
N ARG A 229 21.47 -10.65 -25.09
CA ARG A 229 22.36 -9.48 -24.96
C ARG A 229 23.62 -9.75 -25.74
N PHE A 230 23.94 -8.86 -26.68
CA PHE A 230 25.09 -9.01 -27.54
C PHE A 230 25.68 -7.66 -27.92
N TYR A 231 26.90 -7.69 -28.44
CA TYR A 231 27.65 -6.49 -28.79
C TYR A 231 27.97 -6.47 -30.29
N VAL A 232 27.71 -5.32 -30.89
CA VAL A 232 27.95 -5.13 -32.32
C VAL A 232 28.90 -3.94 -32.57
N PRO A 233 29.76 -4.01 -33.59
CA PRO A 233 30.59 -2.88 -33.95
C PRO A 233 29.75 -1.74 -34.58
N GLU A 234 30.25 -0.51 -34.52
CA GLU A 234 29.59 0.69 -35.08
C GLU A 234 29.12 0.49 -36.53
N THR A 235 29.94 -0.21 -37.33
CA THR A 235 29.65 -0.48 -38.75
C THR A 235 28.39 -1.32 -38.98
N ALA A 236 27.95 -2.11 -37.96
CA ALA A 236 26.76 -2.96 -38.03
C ALA A 236 25.50 -2.28 -37.49
N LEU A 237 25.63 -1.14 -36.80
CA LEU A 237 24.49 -0.45 -36.18
C LEU A 237 23.39 -0.04 -37.17
N GLY A 238 23.79 0.37 -38.39
CA GLY A 238 22.85 0.78 -39.42
C GLY A 238 21.87 -0.34 -39.86
N ALA A 239 22.26 -1.60 -39.67
CA ALA A 239 21.43 -2.75 -39.98
C ALA A 239 20.53 -3.20 -38.81
N LEU A 240 20.76 -2.68 -37.59
CA LEU A 240 20.11 -3.12 -36.34
C LEU A 240 19.23 -2.00 -35.77
N ALA A 241 18.05 -1.83 -36.32
CA ALA A 241 17.04 -0.95 -35.73
C ALA A 241 16.12 -1.72 -34.74
N VAL A 242 15.57 -0.99 -33.75
CA VAL A 242 14.55 -1.56 -32.85
C VAL A 242 13.38 -2.12 -33.68
N GLY A 243 12.96 -3.35 -33.37
CA GLY A 243 11.95 -4.10 -34.13
C GLY A 243 12.52 -4.98 -35.25
N ARG A 244 13.80 -4.88 -35.60
CA ARG A 244 14.45 -5.73 -36.59
C ARG A 244 14.43 -7.19 -36.13
N GLU A 245 14.09 -8.10 -37.05
CA GLU A 245 14.18 -9.54 -36.81
C GLU A 245 15.63 -10.01 -36.98
N ILE A 246 16.03 -10.86 -36.03
CA ILE A 246 17.34 -11.52 -36.01
C ILE A 246 17.14 -13.01 -35.76
N GLU A 247 18.12 -13.78 -36.15
CA GLU A 247 18.16 -15.20 -35.89
C GLU A 247 19.23 -15.49 -34.83
N ILE A 248 18.85 -16.29 -33.85
CA ILE A 248 19.71 -16.69 -32.73
C ILE A 248 19.95 -18.20 -32.80
N ARG A 249 21.20 -18.57 -32.70
CA ARG A 249 21.65 -19.96 -32.59
C ARG A 249 22.32 -20.17 -31.24
N CYS A 250 22.22 -21.38 -30.73
CA CYS A 250 22.91 -21.79 -29.51
C CYS A 250 23.32 -23.23 -29.59
N ASP A 251 24.39 -23.58 -28.88
CA ASP A 251 24.81 -24.95 -28.73
C ASP A 251 23.71 -25.78 -28.06
N GLY A 252 23.26 -26.85 -28.72
CA GLY A 252 22.17 -27.70 -28.24
C GLY A 252 20.75 -27.20 -28.54
N CYS A 253 20.58 -26.09 -29.27
CA CYS A 253 19.29 -25.68 -29.79
C CYS A 253 18.92 -26.51 -31.05
N PRO A 254 17.71 -27.11 -31.11
CA PRO A 254 17.31 -27.95 -32.23
C PRO A 254 17.08 -27.15 -33.52
N ALA A 255 16.79 -25.86 -33.44
CA ALA A 255 16.57 -24.96 -34.57
C ALA A 255 16.92 -23.53 -34.17
N PRO A 256 17.21 -22.64 -35.14
CA PRO A 256 17.39 -21.24 -34.89
C PRO A 256 16.14 -20.62 -34.29
N ILE A 257 16.34 -19.66 -33.39
CA ILE A 257 15.28 -18.96 -32.65
C ILE A 257 15.14 -17.55 -33.25
N ALA A 258 13.95 -17.21 -33.72
CA ALA A 258 13.66 -15.85 -34.16
C ALA A 258 13.51 -14.94 -32.94
N ALA A 259 14.15 -13.79 -32.99
CA ALA A 259 14.06 -12.76 -31.97
C ALA A 259 13.91 -11.38 -32.61
N LYS A 260 13.42 -10.41 -31.82
CA LYS A 260 13.29 -9.02 -32.26
C LYS A 260 14.15 -8.11 -31.41
N VAL A 261 14.93 -7.27 -32.06
CA VAL A 261 15.71 -6.21 -31.37
C VAL A 261 14.75 -5.34 -30.57
N SER A 262 14.97 -5.26 -29.27
CA SER A 262 14.16 -4.47 -28.33
C SER A 262 14.86 -3.20 -27.88
N PHE A 263 16.19 -3.18 -27.90
CA PHE A 263 16.98 -2.04 -27.46
C PHE A 263 18.31 -2.02 -28.21
N VAL A 264 18.77 -0.81 -28.56
CA VAL A 264 20.12 -0.53 -29.08
C VAL A 264 20.69 0.61 -28.25
N SER A 265 21.85 0.38 -27.62
CA SER A 265 22.51 1.40 -26.80
C SER A 265 22.92 2.60 -27.65
N ASN A 266 22.71 3.80 -27.14
CA ASN A 266 23.18 5.05 -27.74
C ASN A 266 24.60 5.44 -27.29
N GLN A 267 25.21 4.62 -26.42
CA GLN A 267 26.56 4.79 -25.92
C GLN A 267 27.40 3.58 -26.26
N ALA A 268 28.59 3.82 -26.75
CA ALA A 268 29.56 2.76 -26.96
C ALA A 268 30.08 2.25 -25.61
N GLU A 269 30.13 0.94 -25.47
CA GLU A 269 30.79 0.27 -24.36
C GLU A 269 32.15 -0.24 -24.81
N TYR A 270 33.16 -0.04 -23.97
CA TYR A 270 34.42 -0.70 -24.19
C TYR A 270 34.30 -2.13 -23.69
N THR A 271 34.48 -3.12 -24.57
CA THR A 271 34.72 -4.49 -24.06
C THR A 271 35.95 -4.43 -23.15
N PRO A 272 35.91 -5.01 -21.95
CA PRO A 272 37.03 -4.97 -21.01
C PRO A 272 38.28 -5.51 -21.73
N PRO A 273 39.33 -4.71 -21.88
CA PRO A 273 40.49 -5.12 -22.60
C PRO A 273 41.37 -6.00 -21.74
N VAL A 274 41.55 -7.21 -22.14
CA VAL A 274 42.83 -7.83 -21.87
C VAL A 274 43.66 -7.59 -23.11
N LEU A 275 44.61 -6.64 -23.04
CA LEU A 275 45.68 -6.33 -23.97
C LEU A 275 45.59 -4.97 -24.68
N TYR A 276 46.58 -4.16 -24.36
CA TYR A 276 46.94 -2.91 -25.02
C TYR A 276 47.66 -3.18 -26.39
N SER A 277 46.90 -3.39 -27.46
CA SER A 277 47.45 -3.34 -28.79
C SER A 277 46.86 -2.14 -29.58
N LYS A 278 47.63 -1.56 -30.52
CA LYS A 278 47.16 -0.44 -31.36
C LYS A 278 45.92 -0.82 -32.19
N GLU A 279 45.69 -2.07 -32.46
CA GLU A 279 44.54 -2.61 -33.20
C GLU A 279 43.29 -2.72 -32.37
N SER A 280 43.38 -2.73 -31.02
CA SER A 280 42.24 -2.80 -30.10
C SER A 280 41.47 -1.47 -29.97
N ARG A 281 42.00 -0.35 -30.44
CA ARG A 281 41.33 0.96 -30.40
C ARG A 281 40.20 1.10 -31.44
N ALA A 282 40.05 0.16 -32.35
CA ALA A 282 39.14 0.27 -33.49
C ALA A 282 37.75 -0.39 -33.23
N LYS A 283 37.44 -0.87 -32.02
CA LYS A 283 36.16 -1.58 -31.80
C LYS A 283 35.34 -0.97 -30.66
N LEU A 284 34.78 0.19 -30.96
CA LEU A 284 33.62 0.68 -30.22
C LEU A 284 32.49 -0.32 -30.47
N MET A 285 32.04 -0.99 -29.39
CA MET A 285 30.98 -1.97 -29.46
C MET A 285 29.74 -1.35 -28.83
N PHE A 286 28.60 -1.58 -29.43
CA PHE A 286 27.33 -1.13 -28.94
C PHE A 286 26.52 -2.31 -28.44
N LEU A 287 25.95 -2.17 -27.24
CA LEU A 287 25.07 -3.15 -26.67
C LEU A 287 23.74 -3.17 -27.43
N VAL A 288 23.32 -4.35 -27.81
CA VAL A 288 22.02 -4.62 -28.41
C VAL A 288 21.31 -5.69 -27.58
N GLU A 289 20.03 -5.48 -27.31
CA GLU A 289 19.19 -6.46 -26.65
C GLU A 289 18.06 -6.90 -27.58
N ALA A 290 17.75 -8.19 -27.55
CA ALA A 290 16.64 -8.73 -28.31
C ALA A 290 15.75 -9.59 -27.41
N ARG A 291 14.44 -9.42 -27.55
CA ARG A 291 13.46 -10.19 -26.79
C ARG A 291 13.32 -11.61 -27.34
N LEU A 292 13.38 -12.57 -26.44
CA LEU A 292 13.23 -13.99 -26.75
C LEU A 292 11.80 -14.42 -26.40
N GLU A 293 11.01 -14.77 -27.41
CA GLU A 293 9.69 -15.35 -27.20
C GLU A 293 9.82 -16.87 -27.00
N LYS A 294 9.47 -17.37 -25.79
CA LYS A 294 9.37 -18.81 -25.45
C LYS A 294 10.58 -19.68 -25.85
N SER A 295 11.77 -19.24 -25.53
CA SER A 295 12.98 -19.91 -26.00
C SER A 295 13.42 -21.15 -25.19
N GLY A 296 12.98 -21.28 -23.94
CA GLY A 296 13.50 -22.34 -23.03
C GLY A 296 14.98 -22.13 -22.65
N LEU A 297 15.61 -21.07 -23.11
CA LEU A 297 17.01 -20.73 -22.84
C LEU A 297 17.22 -20.30 -21.39
N ARG A 298 18.41 -20.55 -20.88
CA ARG A 298 18.77 -20.24 -19.49
C ARG A 298 19.70 -19.02 -19.45
N PRO A 299 19.56 -18.12 -18.48
CA PRO A 299 20.50 -17.03 -18.26
C PRO A 299 21.96 -17.54 -18.20
N GLY A 300 22.86 -16.82 -18.85
CA GLY A 300 24.27 -17.18 -18.99
C GLY A 300 24.60 -18.10 -20.19
N GLN A 301 23.60 -18.62 -20.91
CA GLN A 301 23.83 -19.47 -22.08
C GLN A 301 24.39 -18.62 -23.23
N PRO A 302 25.52 -19.02 -23.88
CA PRO A 302 26.08 -18.32 -25.03
C PRO A 302 25.18 -18.44 -26.26
N LEU A 303 25.20 -17.39 -27.08
CA LEU A 303 24.37 -17.23 -28.27
C LEU A 303 25.22 -16.72 -29.44
N ASP A 304 24.93 -17.22 -30.62
CA ASP A 304 25.40 -16.70 -31.91
C ASP A 304 24.22 -16.02 -32.61
N ILE A 305 24.39 -14.76 -33.00
CA ILE A 305 23.34 -13.91 -33.55
C ILE A 305 23.68 -13.56 -35.00
N THR A 306 22.73 -13.73 -35.89
CA THR A 306 22.83 -13.35 -37.30
C THR A 306 21.65 -12.48 -37.70
N LEU A 307 21.85 -11.65 -38.73
CA LEU A 307 20.72 -10.93 -39.37
C LEU A 307 19.90 -11.95 -40.17
N LYS A 308 18.59 -11.75 -40.11
CA LYS A 308 17.68 -12.48 -40.97
C LYS A 308 17.41 -11.73 -42.26
#